data_a62892dc87939b014615eba31a9ca33f
#
_entry.id   a62892dc87939b014615eba31a9ca33f
#
_cell.length_a   1.000
_cell.length_b   1.000
_cell.length_c   1.000
_cell.angle_alpha   90.00
_cell.angle_beta   90.00
_cell.angle_gamma   90.00
#
_symmetry.space_group_name_H-M   'P 1'
#
loop_
_entity.id
_entity.type
_entity.pdbx_description
1 polymer ?
#
loop_
_entity_poly.entity_id
_entity_poly.type
_entity_poly.pdbx_seq_one_letter_code
_entity_poly.pdbx_strand_id
1 'polypeptide(L)'
;MNGSIPIEKLLRDADAVGVRLEIIDGLPVWEASPVYRHQAEADRIRSSFVFQAQSMLHTTSNVCFRFSDGSFKRPDIAVLGRYPLESEMDAALEIVPEAVIEIISEGYEDKDLRLAPNLYLAQGVKDVLIFDPRAKIIWHHRADGVKRHNSPQPFTLECGCACLV
;
A
#
# COMPACT_ATOMS: atom_id res chain seq x y z
N MET A 1 27.33 -24.58 -5.68
CA MET A 1 26.75 -23.87 -4.53
C MET A 1 25.82 -22.79 -5.09
N ASN A 2 24.51 -23.09 -5.23
CA ASN A 2 23.54 -22.09 -5.62
C ASN A 2 23.10 -21.36 -4.33
N GLY A 3 23.84 -20.32 -3.96
CA GLY A 3 23.42 -19.43 -2.90
C GLY A 3 22.30 -18.54 -3.41
N SER A 4 21.04 -18.91 -3.17
CA SER A 4 19.93 -17.99 -3.37
C SER A 4 20.11 -16.81 -2.41
N ILE A 5 20.13 -15.59 -2.93
CA ILE A 5 20.13 -14.40 -2.09
C ILE A 5 18.77 -14.35 -1.39
N PRO A 6 18.72 -14.22 -0.05
CA PRO A 6 17.44 -14.02 0.64
C PRO A 6 16.70 -12.81 0.08
N ILE A 7 15.40 -12.93 -0.17
CA ILE A 7 14.58 -11.87 -0.77
C ILE A 7 14.68 -10.57 0.05
N GLU A 8 14.65 -10.67 1.37
CA GLU A 8 14.77 -9.51 2.26
C GLU A 8 16.11 -8.77 2.08
N LYS A 9 17.19 -9.51 1.78
CA LYS A 9 18.47 -8.88 1.46
C LYS A 9 18.40 -8.15 0.12
N LEU A 10 17.79 -8.77 -0.89
CA LEU A 10 17.62 -8.14 -2.20
C LEU A 10 16.78 -6.85 -2.10
N LEU A 11 15.71 -6.86 -1.31
CA LEU A 11 14.87 -5.67 -1.08
C LEU A 11 15.68 -4.54 -0.42
N ARG A 12 16.47 -4.85 0.61
CA ARG A 12 17.34 -3.85 1.26
C ARG A 12 18.44 -3.32 0.35
N ASP A 13 19.05 -4.18 -0.45
CA ASP A 13 20.11 -3.79 -1.39
C ASP A 13 19.55 -2.86 -2.49
N ALA A 14 18.32 -3.12 -2.95
CA ALA A 14 17.61 -2.26 -3.90
C ALA A 14 17.32 -0.88 -3.28
N ASP A 15 16.85 -0.83 -2.05
CA ASP A 15 16.62 0.43 -1.31
C ASP A 15 17.90 1.24 -1.16
N ALA A 16 19.03 0.59 -0.87
CA ALA A 16 20.33 1.24 -0.69
C ALA A 16 20.82 1.99 -1.95
N VAL A 17 20.34 1.59 -3.13
CA VAL A 17 20.63 2.26 -4.41
C VAL A 17 19.47 3.11 -4.93
N GLY A 18 18.46 3.35 -4.10
CA GLY A 18 17.33 4.21 -4.43
C GLY A 18 16.31 3.58 -5.38
N VAL A 19 16.27 2.27 -5.47
CA VAL A 19 15.32 1.53 -6.30
C VAL A 19 14.33 0.82 -5.39
N ARG A 20 13.03 1.04 -5.61
CA ARG A 20 11.97 0.30 -4.92
C ARG A 20 11.76 -1.02 -5.63
N LEU A 21 11.81 -2.10 -4.87
CA LEU A 21 11.56 -3.45 -5.36
C LEU A 21 10.39 -4.06 -4.57
N GLU A 22 9.44 -4.59 -5.29
CA GLU A 22 8.35 -5.42 -4.79
C GLU A 22 8.47 -6.83 -5.35
N ILE A 23 7.86 -7.80 -4.70
CA ILE A 23 7.74 -9.17 -5.22
C ILE A 23 6.25 -9.48 -5.33
N ILE A 24 5.79 -9.77 -6.55
CA ILE A 24 4.39 -10.11 -6.83
C ILE A 24 4.41 -11.44 -7.59
N ASP A 25 3.69 -12.45 -7.07
CA ASP A 25 3.68 -13.80 -7.65
C ASP A 25 5.08 -14.39 -7.88
N GLY A 26 6.01 -14.10 -6.95
CA GLY A 26 7.41 -14.54 -7.04
C GLY A 26 8.26 -13.76 -8.05
N LEU A 27 7.71 -12.75 -8.73
CA LEU A 27 8.41 -11.93 -9.72
C LEU A 27 8.81 -10.58 -9.14
N PRO A 28 10.03 -10.09 -9.42
CA PRO A 28 10.43 -8.76 -9.02
C PRO A 28 9.75 -7.70 -9.87
N VAL A 29 9.17 -6.70 -9.21
CA VAL A 29 8.56 -5.52 -9.83
C VAL A 29 9.33 -4.29 -9.35
N TRP A 30 9.97 -3.60 -10.28
CA TRP A 30 10.79 -2.44 -9.99
C TRP A 30 9.96 -1.17 -10.11
N GLU A 31 10.17 -0.24 -9.19
CA GLU A 31 9.55 1.08 -9.24
C GLU A 31 10.61 2.17 -9.14
N ALA A 32 10.43 3.25 -9.88
CA ALA A 32 11.20 4.46 -9.68
C ALA A 32 10.80 5.15 -8.37
N SER A 33 11.69 5.96 -7.83
CA SER A 33 11.35 6.81 -6.68
C SER A 33 10.19 7.73 -7.03
N PRO A 34 9.23 7.93 -6.11
CA PRO A 34 8.06 8.76 -6.37
C PRO A 34 8.47 10.21 -6.65
N VAL A 35 7.82 10.83 -7.63
CA VAL A 35 7.97 12.26 -7.92
C VAL A 35 7.20 13.11 -6.89
N TYR A 36 7.54 14.40 -6.80
CA TYR A 36 6.93 15.32 -5.81
C TYR A 36 5.40 15.29 -5.80
N ARG A 37 4.75 15.30 -6.98
CA ARG A 37 3.28 15.25 -7.06
C ARG A 37 2.71 14.03 -6.35
N HIS A 38 3.27 12.86 -6.59
CA HIS A 38 2.85 11.61 -5.97
C HIS A 38 2.98 11.70 -4.45
N GLN A 39 4.14 12.15 -3.95
CA GLN A 39 4.37 12.28 -2.51
C GLN A 39 3.46 13.33 -1.86
N ALA A 40 3.22 14.45 -2.53
CA ALA A 40 2.32 15.49 -2.03
C ALA A 40 0.86 14.99 -1.89
N GLU A 41 0.38 14.18 -2.83
CA GLU A 41 -0.95 13.57 -2.73
C GLU A 41 -1.00 12.50 -1.61
N ALA A 42 0.05 11.69 -1.46
CA ALA A 42 0.15 10.73 -0.36
C ALA A 42 0.08 11.43 1.01
N ASP A 43 0.84 12.50 1.18
CA ASP A 43 0.86 13.27 2.43
C ASP A 43 -0.48 13.96 2.69
N ARG A 44 -1.12 14.53 1.65
CA ARG A 44 -2.45 15.12 1.74
C ARG A 44 -3.48 14.11 2.22
N ILE A 45 -3.53 12.94 1.58
CA ILE A 45 -4.49 11.89 1.93
C ILE A 45 -4.21 11.39 3.33
N ARG A 46 -2.96 11.08 3.67
CA ARG A 46 -2.56 10.60 4.99
C ARG A 46 -2.94 11.59 6.10
N SER A 47 -2.75 12.89 5.86
CA SER A 47 -3.11 13.94 6.81
C SER A 47 -4.62 14.13 6.99
N SER A 48 -5.43 13.62 6.08
CA SER A 48 -6.89 13.69 6.15
C SER A 48 -7.53 12.60 7.01
N PHE A 49 -6.75 11.60 7.44
CA PHE A 49 -7.30 10.49 8.23
C PHE A 49 -7.83 10.94 9.58
N VAL A 50 -9.04 10.50 9.89
CA VAL A 50 -9.71 10.69 11.18
C VAL A 50 -9.96 9.33 11.79
N PHE A 51 -9.42 9.13 13.00
CA PHE A 51 -9.57 7.91 13.78
C PHE A 51 -10.53 8.14 14.94
N GLN A 52 -11.26 7.09 15.32
CA GLN A 52 -12.08 7.14 16.52
C GLN A 52 -11.20 7.28 17.78
N ALA A 53 -11.71 7.97 18.78
CA ALA A 53 -11.03 8.10 20.06
C ALA A 53 -10.74 6.70 20.65
N GLN A 54 -9.54 6.54 21.20
CA GLN A 54 -9.02 5.26 21.77
C GLN A 54 -8.81 4.14 20.74
N SER A 55 -8.91 4.42 19.43
CA SER A 55 -8.56 3.47 18.39
C SER A 55 -7.05 3.22 18.37
N MET A 56 -6.64 1.97 18.12
CA MET A 56 -5.23 1.64 17.82
C MET A 56 -4.91 1.79 16.33
N LEU A 57 -5.90 2.17 15.51
CA LEU A 57 -5.72 2.41 14.10
C LEU A 57 -4.75 3.57 13.87
N HIS A 58 -3.84 3.37 12.95
CA HIS A 58 -2.91 4.42 12.52
C HIS A 58 -2.48 4.17 11.07
N THR A 59 -1.91 5.19 10.44
CA THR A 59 -1.39 5.10 9.08
C THR A 59 0.12 4.94 9.08
N THR A 60 0.63 4.18 8.11
CA THR A 60 2.04 4.17 7.72
C THR A 60 2.18 4.37 6.22
N SER A 61 3.37 4.74 5.75
CA SER A 61 3.66 4.97 4.34
C SER A 61 4.96 4.29 3.94
N ASN A 62 4.96 3.68 2.75
CA ASN A 62 6.16 3.09 2.15
C ASN A 62 6.84 1.99 2.98
N VAL A 63 6.13 1.40 3.93
CA VAL A 63 6.63 0.26 4.72
C VAL A 63 6.47 -1.03 3.92
N CYS A 64 7.47 -1.88 3.99
CA CYS A 64 7.44 -3.18 3.33
C CYS A 64 6.55 -4.16 4.12
N PHE A 65 5.60 -4.77 3.45
CA PHE A 65 4.77 -5.86 3.98
C PHE A 65 5.14 -7.17 3.29
N ARG A 66 5.19 -8.25 4.06
CA ARG A 66 5.30 -9.62 3.58
C ARG A 66 3.96 -10.32 3.76
N PHE A 67 3.40 -10.80 2.67
CA PHE A 67 2.13 -11.53 2.68
C PHE A 67 2.31 -13.05 2.70
N SER A 68 1.25 -13.76 3.04
CA SER A 68 1.27 -15.23 3.23
C SER A 68 1.59 -16.01 1.96
N ASP A 69 1.34 -15.44 0.78
CA ASP A 69 1.70 -16.00 -0.52
C ASP A 69 3.17 -15.78 -0.91
N GLY A 70 3.95 -15.14 -0.05
CA GLY A 70 5.36 -14.80 -0.29
C GLY A 70 5.55 -13.51 -1.07
N SER A 71 4.50 -12.76 -1.35
CA SER A 71 4.58 -11.44 -1.97
C SER A 71 5.10 -10.39 -0.97
N PHE A 72 5.84 -9.41 -1.51
CA PHE A 72 6.32 -8.23 -0.78
C PHE A 72 5.81 -6.97 -1.47
N LYS A 73 5.08 -6.14 -0.73
CA LYS A 73 4.49 -4.90 -1.23
C LYS A 73 4.81 -3.71 -0.33
N ARG A 74 4.86 -2.53 -0.94
CA ARG A 74 5.09 -1.25 -0.24
C ARG A 74 4.00 -0.26 -0.60
N PRO A 75 2.81 -0.37 -0.02
CA PRO A 75 1.72 0.55 -0.32
C PRO A 75 2.12 2.00 0.00
N ASP A 76 1.61 2.94 -0.77
CA ASP A 76 1.84 4.36 -0.51
C ASP A 76 1.29 4.77 0.84
N ILE A 77 0.09 4.26 1.21
CA ILE A 77 -0.50 4.41 2.53
C ILE A 77 -1.15 3.10 2.95
N ALA A 78 -0.85 2.64 4.16
CA ALA A 78 -1.54 1.53 4.79
C ALA A 78 -2.15 1.95 6.13
N VAL A 79 -3.34 1.41 6.45
CA VAL A 79 -3.98 1.53 7.76
C VAL A 79 -3.73 0.25 8.52
N LEU A 80 -3.12 0.35 9.68
CA LEU A 80 -2.84 -0.77 10.57
C LEU A 80 -3.81 -0.81 11.73
N GLY A 81 -4.27 -2.00 12.12
CA GLY A 81 -5.15 -2.22 13.26
C GLY A 81 -4.45 -2.27 14.62
N ARG A 82 -3.13 -2.39 14.61
CA ARG A 82 -2.26 -2.40 15.79
C ARG A 82 -0.89 -1.84 15.48
N TYR A 83 -0.18 -1.40 16.48
CA TYR A 83 1.23 -1.07 16.32
C TYR A 83 2.08 -2.35 16.17
N PRO A 84 3.13 -2.32 15.34
CA PRO A 84 4.11 -3.39 15.28
C PRO A 84 4.77 -3.60 16.64
N LEU A 85 5.12 -4.85 16.95
CA LEU A 85 5.96 -5.17 18.11
C LEU A 85 7.40 -4.74 17.82
N GLU A 86 8.19 -4.51 18.87
CA GLU A 86 9.61 -4.15 18.73
C GLU A 86 10.38 -5.13 17.83
N SER A 87 10.09 -6.43 17.95
CA SER A 87 10.70 -7.48 17.13
C SER A 87 10.29 -7.47 15.65
N GLU A 88 9.23 -6.73 15.30
CA GLU A 88 8.73 -6.61 13.92
C GLU A 88 9.26 -5.36 13.21
N MET A 89 9.85 -4.39 13.95
CA MET A 89 10.15 -3.06 13.41
C MET A 89 11.30 -3.03 12.40
N ASP A 90 12.21 -4.00 12.45
CA ASP A 90 13.40 -4.04 11.59
C ASP A 90 13.26 -5.00 10.39
N ALA A 91 12.05 -5.50 10.13
CA ALA A 91 11.76 -6.43 9.05
C ALA A 91 10.53 -6.00 8.25
N ALA A 92 10.25 -6.72 7.15
CA ALA A 92 8.98 -6.59 6.48
C ALA A 92 7.84 -7.01 7.41
N LEU A 93 6.80 -6.18 7.51
CA LEU A 93 5.69 -6.45 8.41
C LEU A 93 4.81 -7.61 7.90
N GLU A 94 4.52 -8.55 8.77
CA GLU A 94 3.59 -9.65 8.49
C GLU A 94 2.16 -9.35 8.98
N ILE A 95 1.88 -8.09 9.29
CA ILE A 95 0.55 -7.59 9.63
C ILE A 95 -0.22 -7.36 8.33
N VAL A 96 -1.43 -7.90 8.23
CA VAL A 96 -2.33 -7.55 7.12
C VAL A 96 -2.93 -6.17 7.40
N PRO A 97 -2.75 -5.17 6.52
CA PRO A 97 -3.38 -3.86 6.68
C PRO A 97 -4.91 -3.97 6.64
N GLU A 98 -5.59 -3.14 7.43
CA GLU A 98 -7.05 -2.99 7.35
C GLU A 98 -7.49 -2.34 6.03
N ALA A 99 -6.69 -1.38 5.55
CA ALA A 99 -6.91 -0.70 4.29
C ALA A 99 -5.59 -0.29 3.66
N VAL A 100 -5.60 -0.14 2.33
CA VAL A 100 -4.46 0.31 1.52
C VAL A 100 -4.93 1.38 0.55
N ILE A 101 -4.10 2.40 0.35
CA ILE A 101 -4.27 3.39 -0.71
C ILE A 101 -3.00 3.39 -1.56
N GLU A 102 -3.16 3.19 -2.87
CA GLU A 102 -2.12 3.32 -3.88
C GLU A 102 -2.40 4.54 -4.75
N ILE A 103 -1.38 5.31 -5.06
CA ILE A 103 -1.45 6.48 -5.92
C ILE A 103 -0.75 6.13 -7.22
N ILE A 104 -1.49 6.20 -8.33
CA ILE A 104 -0.97 5.81 -9.64
C ILE A 104 0.21 6.70 -10.02
N SER A 105 1.32 6.04 -10.35
CA SER A 105 2.48 6.64 -10.98
C SER A 105 2.46 6.42 -12.49
N GLU A 106 3.00 7.38 -13.24
CA GLU A 106 3.10 7.29 -14.70
C GLU A 106 3.91 6.06 -15.13
N GLY A 107 3.32 5.25 -16.01
CA GLY A 107 3.95 4.02 -16.53
C GLY A 107 3.70 2.77 -15.68
N TYR A 108 2.99 2.88 -14.57
CA TYR A 108 2.66 1.76 -13.68
C TYR A 108 1.16 1.50 -13.53
N GLU A 109 0.34 2.08 -14.41
CA GLU A 109 -1.12 2.04 -14.35
C GLU A 109 -1.66 0.61 -14.31
N ASP A 110 -1.12 -0.30 -15.14
CA ASP A 110 -1.58 -1.70 -15.17
C ASP A 110 -1.30 -2.43 -13.86
N LYS A 111 -0.15 -2.18 -13.24
CA LYS A 111 0.20 -2.76 -11.93
C LYS A 111 -0.79 -2.28 -10.86
N ASP A 112 -0.98 -0.97 -10.78
CA ASP A 112 -1.78 -0.36 -9.73
C ASP A 112 -3.28 -0.64 -9.90
N LEU A 113 -3.78 -0.68 -11.14
CA LEU A 113 -5.21 -0.91 -11.41
C LEU A 113 -5.64 -2.38 -11.41
N ARG A 114 -4.75 -3.31 -11.73
CA ARG A 114 -5.10 -4.72 -11.93
C ARG A 114 -4.47 -5.66 -10.91
N LEU A 115 -3.15 -5.55 -10.72
CA LEU A 115 -2.43 -6.51 -9.88
C LEU A 115 -2.56 -6.18 -8.40
N ALA A 116 -2.38 -4.92 -8.01
CA ALA A 116 -2.37 -4.53 -6.61
C ALA A 116 -3.71 -4.79 -5.89
N PRO A 117 -4.90 -4.39 -6.43
CA PRO A 117 -6.15 -4.64 -5.74
C PRO A 117 -6.42 -6.12 -5.50
N ASN A 118 -6.20 -6.96 -6.51
CA ASN A 118 -6.44 -8.40 -6.40
C ASN A 118 -5.53 -9.05 -5.35
N LEU A 119 -4.26 -8.68 -5.33
CA LEU A 119 -3.32 -9.17 -4.33
C LEU A 119 -3.77 -8.78 -2.93
N TYR A 120 -4.03 -7.50 -2.67
CA TYR A 120 -4.40 -7.02 -1.34
C TYR A 120 -5.69 -7.67 -0.83
N LEU A 121 -6.73 -7.75 -1.68
CA LEU A 121 -7.99 -8.39 -1.31
C LEU A 121 -7.82 -9.89 -1.02
N ALA A 122 -7.00 -10.60 -1.81
CA ALA A 122 -6.70 -12.01 -1.58
C ALA A 122 -5.97 -12.25 -0.25
N GLN A 123 -5.20 -11.26 0.23
CA GLN A 123 -4.50 -11.32 1.51
C GLN A 123 -5.36 -10.84 2.71
N GLY A 124 -6.61 -10.44 2.46
CA GLY A 124 -7.55 -10.07 3.53
C GLY A 124 -7.63 -8.57 3.83
N VAL A 125 -7.00 -7.72 3.04
CA VAL A 125 -7.22 -6.27 3.11
C VAL A 125 -8.66 -5.97 2.73
N LYS A 126 -9.37 -5.17 3.52
CA LYS A 126 -10.82 -4.95 3.37
C LYS A 126 -11.15 -3.81 2.42
N ASP A 127 -10.36 -2.75 2.44
CA ASP A 127 -10.52 -1.57 1.59
C ASP A 127 -9.23 -1.33 0.80
N VAL A 128 -9.32 -1.33 -0.53
CA VAL A 128 -8.21 -0.95 -1.41
C VAL A 128 -8.66 0.21 -2.28
N LEU A 129 -8.04 1.37 -2.09
CA LEU A 129 -8.30 2.56 -2.88
C LEU A 129 -7.14 2.79 -3.85
N ILE A 130 -7.45 2.91 -5.13
CA ILE A 130 -6.48 3.28 -6.16
C ILE A 130 -6.84 4.67 -6.65
N PHE A 131 -5.93 5.62 -6.47
CA PHE A 131 -6.15 7.02 -6.83
C PHE A 131 -5.31 7.45 -8.02
N ASP A 132 -5.95 7.93 -9.07
CA ASP A 132 -5.30 8.61 -10.18
C ASP A 132 -5.36 10.14 -9.97
N PRO A 133 -4.24 10.78 -9.59
CA PRO A 133 -4.21 12.21 -9.31
C PRO A 133 -4.36 13.08 -10.57
N ARG A 134 -4.12 12.53 -11.77
CA ARG A 134 -4.27 13.25 -13.04
C ARG A 134 -5.71 13.24 -13.52
N ALA A 135 -6.33 12.07 -13.54
CA ALA A 135 -7.72 11.92 -13.92
C ALA A 135 -8.71 12.35 -12.83
N LYS A 136 -8.23 12.53 -11.59
CA LYS A 136 -9.06 12.76 -10.41
C LYS A 136 -10.12 11.67 -10.20
N ILE A 137 -9.70 10.41 -10.38
CA ILE A 137 -10.54 9.24 -10.27
C ILE A 137 -10.00 8.35 -9.15
N ILE A 138 -10.93 7.77 -8.39
CA ILE A 138 -10.64 6.80 -7.33
C ILE A 138 -11.41 5.52 -7.65
N TRP A 139 -10.72 4.37 -7.62
CA TRP A 139 -11.34 3.06 -7.65
C TRP A 139 -11.27 2.48 -6.23
N HIS A 140 -12.42 2.25 -5.64
CA HIS A 140 -12.56 1.65 -4.34
C HIS A 140 -12.95 0.19 -4.49
N HIS A 141 -12.00 -0.70 -4.19
CA HIS A 141 -12.16 -2.15 -4.26
C HIS A 141 -12.45 -2.72 -2.88
N ARG A 142 -13.44 -3.58 -2.81
CA ARG A 142 -13.82 -4.41 -1.67
C ARG A 142 -14.13 -5.82 -2.14
N ALA A 143 -14.38 -6.76 -1.22
CA ALA A 143 -14.74 -8.13 -1.55
C ALA A 143 -16.02 -8.24 -2.39
N ASP A 144 -16.94 -7.28 -2.28
CA ASP A 144 -18.21 -7.21 -3.01
C ASP A 144 -18.11 -6.52 -4.38
N GLY A 145 -16.94 -6.02 -4.75
CA GLY A 145 -16.69 -5.41 -6.06
C GLY A 145 -15.91 -4.11 -6.01
N VAL A 146 -15.96 -3.38 -7.12
CA VAL A 146 -15.27 -2.10 -7.30
C VAL A 146 -16.27 -0.98 -7.59
N LYS A 147 -16.06 0.18 -6.96
CA LYS A 147 -16.82 1.41 -7.21
C LYS A 147 -15.87 2.52 -7.66
N ARG A 148 -16.29 3.27 -8.67
CA ARG A 148 -15.54 4.41 -9.18
C ARG A 148 -16.11 5.72 -8.62
N HIS A 149 -15.22 6.60 -8.16
CA HIS A 149 -15.57 7.91 -7.60
C HIS A 149 -14.71 9.00 -8.26
N ASN A 150 -15.17 10.24 -8.17
CA ASN A 150 -14.37 11.42 -8.53
C ASN A 150 -13.74 11.99 -7.25
N SER A 151 -12.48 12.38 -7.33
CA SER A 151 -11.77 13.09 -6.24
C SER A 151 -12.12 14.60 -6.30
N PRO A 152 -12.27 15.29 -5.14
CA PRO A 152 -12.14 14.73 -3.79
C PRO A 152 -13.40 13.98 -3.33
N GLN A 153 -13.21 12.87 -2.63
CA GLN A 153 -14.29 12.05 -2.10
C GLN A 153 -13.97 11.62 -0.66
N PRO A 154 -14.87 11.85 0.31
CA PRO A 154 -14.73 11.28 1.65
C PRO A 154 -15.10 9.80 1.64
N PHE A 155 -14.29 8.99 2.36
CA PHE A 155 -14.52 7.57 2.58
C PHE A 155 -14.60 7.26 4.07
N THR A 156 -15.56 6.41 4.44
CA THR A 156 -15.53 5.67 5.70
C THR A 156 -15.12 4.25 5.39
N LEU A 157 -13.99 3.83 5.92
CA LEU A 157 -13.42 2.51 5.69
C LEU A 157 -14.05 1.48 6.64
N GLU A 158 -14.00 0.20 6.30
CA GLU A 158 -14.61 -0.86 7.08
C GLU A 158 -14.05 -0.95 8.51
N CYS A 159 -12.77 -0.63 8.69
CA CYS A 159 -12.14 -0.55 10.01
C CYS A 159 -12.65 0.61 10.89
N GLY A 160 -13.50 1.50 10.37
CA GLY A 160 -14.14 2.58 11.11
C GLY A 160 -13.40 3.92 11.09
N CYS A 161 -12.23 4.03 10.42
CA CYS A 161 -11.61 5.34 10.19
C CYS A 161 -12.17 6.01 8.92
N ALA A 162 -11.95 7.31 8.80
CA ALA A 162 -12.36 8.09 7.63
C ALA A 162 -11.17 8.82 7.01
N CYS A 163 -11.22 9.04 5.70
CA CYS A 163 -10.23 9.83 4.97
C CYS A 163 -10.84 10.58 3.78
N LEU A 164 -10.12 11.56 3.25
CA LEU A 164 -10.46 12.30 2.04
C LEU A 164 -9.43 12.00 0.94
N VAL A 165 -9.88 11.38 -0.13
CA VAL A 165 -9.03 11.01 -1.29
C VAL A 165 -9.35 11.87 -2.50
#